data_ab20dd292a5e47fc6a60a757ab8b62f4
#
_entry.id   ab20dd292a5e47fc6a60a757ab8b62f4
#
_cell.length_a   1.000
_cell.length_b   1.000
_cell.length_c   1.000
_cell.angle_alpha   90.00
_cell.angle_beta   90.00
_cell.angle_gamma   90.00
#
_symmetry.space_group_name_H-M   'P 1'
#
loop_
_entity.id
_entity.type
_entity.pdbx_description
1 polymer ?
#
loop_
_entity_poly.entity_id
_entity_poly.type
_entity_poly.pdbx_seq_one_letter_code
_entity_poly.pdbx_strand_id
1 'polypeptide(L)'
;MNEFLTKTFYGNTILEWTASLSIIFGSFVVGKILYWVFESFLKRFAEKSETKLDDLLIDNLKAPATLAIILLGIRLGLSYLNLPEKGSLWINRIYHILFVINASWFLARTIDTVYSEFIVPMSAKLDAELNELILPLLRKGTKFLI
;
A
#
# COMPACT_ATOMS: atom_id res chain seq x y z
N MET A 1 35.23 -8.07 -24.46
CA MET A 1 33.98 -7.67 -23.77
C MET A 1 33.93 -8.20 -22.34
N ASN A 2 34.47 -9.39 -22.07
CA ASN A 2 34.46 -9.99 -20.72
C ASN A 2 35.36 -9.27 -19.68
N GLU A 3 36.53 -8.76 -20.09
CA GLU A 3 37.45 -8.05 -19.18
C GLU A 3 36.88 -6.72 -18.62
N PHE A 4 35.99 -6.06 -19.35
CA PHE A 4 35.36 -4.82 -18.89
C PHE A 4 34.32 -5.12 -17.78
N LEU A 5 33.54 -6.18 -17.95
CA LEU A 5 32.47 -6.56 -17.02
C LEU A 5 33.00 -7.10 -15.68
N THR A 6 34.24 -7.61 -15.66
CA THR A 6 34.91 -8.14 -14.48
C THR A 6 35.71 -7.11 -13.69
N LYS A 7 35.84 -5.86 -14.18
CA LYS A 7 36.45 -4.79 -13.42
C LYS A 7 35.66 -4.52 -12.14
N THR A 8 36.37 -4.44 -11.03
CA THR A 8 35.78 -4.19 -9.72
C THR A 8 35.77 -2.71 -9.39
N PHE A 9 34.62 -2.23 -8.90
CA PHE A 9 34.43 -0.88 -8.41
C PHE A 9 33.71 -0.92 -7.07
N TYR A 10 34.31 -0.36 -6.03
CA TYR A 10 33.83 -0.46 -4.64
C TYR A 10 33.52 -1.90 -4.19
N GLY A 11 34.38 -2.86 -4.52
CA GLY A 11 34.24 -4.25 -4.11
C GLY A 11 33.23 -5.08 -4.90
N ASN A 12 32.60 -4.50 -5.93
CA ASN A 12 31.65 -5.16 -6.82
C ASN A 12 32.10 -5.05 -8.27
N THR A 13 31.78 -6.05 -9.07
CA THR A 13 32.02 -6.05 -10.50
C THR A 13 31.03 -5.12 -11.22
N ILE A 14 31.40 -4.65 -12.40
CA ILE A 14 30.46 -3.89 -13.26
C ILE A 14 29.20 -4.70 -13.56
N LEU A 15 29.34 -6.03 -13.68
CA LEU A 15 28.20 -6.93 -13.87
C LEU A 15 27.23 -6.89 -12.68
N GLU A 16 27.74 -6.96 -11.44
CA GLU A 16 26.89 -6.88 -10.24
C GLU A 16 26.20 -5.53 -10.13
N TRP A 17 26.90 -4.44 -10.41
CA TRP A 17 26.29 -3.09 -10.48
C TRP A 17 25.20 -3.02 -11.53
N THR A 18 25.46 -3.52 -12.73
CA THR A 18 24.48 -3.50 -13.84
C THR A 18 23.26 -4.33 -13.50
N ALA A 19 23.46 -5.54 -12.92
CA ALA A 19 22.37 -6.41 -12.50
C ALA A 19 21.52 -5.73 -11.40
N SER A 20 22.17 -5.18 -10.38
CA SER A 20 21.49 -4.45 -9.29
C SER A 20 20.64 -3.30 -9.82
N LEU A 21 21.24 -2.42 -10.63
CA LEU A 21 20.54 -1.28 -11.22
C LEU A 21 19.41 -1.70 -12.15
N SER A 22 19.60 -2.78 -12.92
CA SER A 22 18.55 -3.33 -13.80
C SER A 22 17.36 -3.85 -13.02
N ILE A 23 17.59 -4.52 -11.88
CA ILE A 23 16.51 -5.01 -11.00
C ILE A 23 15.78 -3.82 -10.37
N ILE A 24 16.51 -2.83 -9.86
CA ILE A 24 15.91 -1.63 -9.26
C ILE A 24 15.06 -0.89 -10.31
N PHE A 25 15.64 -0.62 -11.49
CA PHE A 25 14.89 0.04 -12.56
C PHE A 25 13.69 -0.79 -13.03
N GLY A 26 13.88 -2.10 -13.19
CA GLY A 26 12.81 -3.05 -13.52
C GLY A 26 11.67 -3.00 -12.50
N SER A 27 11.96 -2.85 -11.22
CA SER A 27 10.92 -2.74 -10.19
C SER A 27 10.04 -1.50 -10.33
N PHE A 28 10.60 -0.36 -10.77
CA PHE A 28 9.81 0.83 -11.09
C PHE A 28 8.90 0.60 -12.29
N VAL A 29 9.42 -0.08 -13.32
CA VAL A 29 8.62 -0.43 -14.52
C VAL A 29 7.48 -1.37 -14.13
N VAL A 30 7.77 -2.42 -13.36
CA VAL A 30 6.77 -3.38 -12.87
C VAL A 30 5.75 -2.66 -11.97
N GLY A 31 6.20 -1.80 -11.07
CA GLY A 31 5.31 -0.98 -10.23
C GLY A 31 4.37 -0.11 -11.05
N LYS A 32 4.89 0.54 -12.11
CA LYS A 32 4.07 1.37 -13.02
C LYS A 32 3.06 0.51 -13.81
N ILE A 33 3.48 -0.66 -14.29
CA ILE A 33 2.59 -1.61 -14.97
C ILE A 33 1.48 -2.05 -14.01
N LEU A 34 1.83 -2.42 -12.79
CA LEU A 34 0.86 -2.84 -11.78
C LEU A 34 -0.14 -1.72 -11.46
N TYR A 35 0.34 -0.48 -11.28
CA TYR A 35 -0.52 0.67 -11.07
C TYR A 35 -1.53 0.83 -12.22
N TRP A 36 -1.06 0.71 -13.47
CA TRP A 36 -1.92 0.78 -14.66
C TRP A 36 -2.90 -0.40 -14.77
N VAL A 37 -2.46 -1.60 -14.39
CA VAL A 37 -3.33 -2.79 -14.34
C VAL A 37 -4.44 -2.58 -13.32
N PHE A 38 -4.14 -2.09 -12.13
CA PHE A 38 -5.15 -1.77 -11.13
C PHE A 38 -6.14 -0.71 -11.64
N GLU A 39 -5.66 0.34 -12.29
CA GLU A 39 -6.52 1.37 -12.88
C GLU A 39 -7.41 0.82 -14.00
N SER A 40 -6.88 -0.07 -14.84
CA SER A 40 -7.63 -0.72 -15.92
C SER A 40 -8.65 -1.73 -15.38
N PHE A 41 -8.30 -2.40 -14.29
CA PHE A 41 -9.20 -3.34 -13.61
C PHE A 41 -10.38 -2.60 -13.00
N LEU A 42 -10.15 -1.45 -12.35
CA LEU A 42 -11.18 -0.57 -11.81
C LEU A 42 -12.21 -0.18 -12.88
N LYS A 43 -11.73 0.27 -14.05
CA LYS A 43 -12.64 0.68 -15.15
C LYS A 43 -13.54 -0.46 -15.64
N ARG A 44 -13.03 -1.71 -15.62
CA ARG A 44 -13.81 -2.88 -16.06
C ARG A 44 -14.79 -3.38 -15.00
N PHE A 45 -14.45 -3.23 -13.72
CA PHE A 45 -15.33 -3.64 -12.62
C PHE A 45 -16.42 -2.61 -12.35
N ALA A 46 -16.11 -1.31 -12.43
CA ALA A 46 -17.08 -0.23 -12.29
C ALA A 46 -18.26 -0.36 -13.29
N GLU A 47 -18.01 -0.96 -14.47
CA GLU A 47 -19.05 -1.24 -15.47
C GLU A 47 -19.93 -2.45 -15.12
N LYS A 48 -19.52 -3.32 -14.19
CA LYS A 48 -20.17 -4.62 -13.91
C LYS A 48 -20.62 -4.83 -12.47
N SER A 49 -20.10 -4.05 -11.52
CA SER A 49 -20.37 -4.25 -10.10
C SER A 49 -21.44 -3.27 -9.61
N GLU A 50 -22.48 -3.81 -8.97
CA GLU A 50 -23.46 -3.00 -8.23
C GLU A 50 -22.91 -2.46 -6.90
N THR A 51 -21.73 -2.91 -6.48
CA THR A 51 -21.08 -2.52 -5.24
C THR A 51 -19.86 -1.62 -5.50
N LYS A 52 -19.95 -0.38 -5.04
CA LYS A 52 -18.86 0.62 -5.09
C LYS A 52 -17.64 0.25 -4.24
N LEU A 53 -17.72 -0.80 -3.44
CA LEU A 53 -16.71 -1.24 -2.48
C LEU A 53 -15.43 -1.74 -3.14
N ASP A 54 -15.57 -2.58 -4.17
CA ASP A 54 -14.42 -3.17 -4.86
C ASP A 54 -13.57 -2.08 -5.53
N ASP A 55 -14.25 -1.07 -6.11
CA ASP A 55 -13.59 0.05 -6.79
C ASP A 55 -12.78 0.91 -5.81
N LEU A 56 -13.37 1.23 -4.65
CA LEU A 56 -12.74 2.06 -3.64
C LEU A 56 -11.59 1.35 -2.93
N LEU A 57 -11.73 0.04 -2.65
CA LEU A 57 -10.64 -0.77 -2.10
C LEU A 57 -9.46 -0.80 -3.05
N ILE A 58 -9.67 -1.12 -4.32
CA ILE A 58 -8.60 -1.20 -5.30
C ILE A 58 -7.98 0.19 -5.52
N ASP A 59 -8.77 1.25 -5.61
CA ASP A 59 -8.27 2.63 -5.80
C ASP A 59 -7.41 3.08 -4.62
N ASN A 60 -7.82 2.78 -3.41
CA ASN A 60 -7.07 3.14 -2.21
C ASN A 60 -5.82 2.28 -1.98
N LEU A 61 -5.82 1.02 -2.42
CA LEU A 61 -4.71 0.09 -2.19
C LEU A 61 -3.66 0.09 -3.31
N LYS A 62 -3.98 0.59 -4.51
CA LYS A 62 -3.05 0.59 -5.65
C LYS A 62 -1.73 1.30 -5.35
N ALA A 63 -1.78 2.45 -4.66
CA ALA A 63 -0.59 3.23 -4.36
C ALA A 63 0.35 2.54 -3.36
N PRO A 64 -0.10 2.09 -2.16
CA PRO A 64 0.78 1.39 -1.23
C PRO A 64 1.24 0.02 -1.76
N ALA A 65 0.42 -0.69 -2.54
CA ALA A 65 0.82 -1.95 -3.17
C ALA A 65 1.93 -1.73 -4.21
N THR A 66 1.81 -0.69 -5.03
CA THR A 66 2.85 -0.31 -5.99
C THR A 66 4.15 0.05 -5.28
N LEU A 67 4.09 0.83 -4.21
CA LEU A 67 5.26 1.19 -3.41
C LEU A 67 5.91 -0.04 -2.78
N ALA A 68 5.12 -0.99 -2.28
CA ALA A 68 5.65 -2.25 -1.73
C ALA A 68 6.47 -3.03 -2.76
N ILE A 69 6.02 -3.12 -4.01
CA ILE A 69 6.76 -3.79 -5.09
C ILE A 69 8.05 -3.06 -5.42
N ILE A 70 8.03 -1.73 -5.48
CA ILE A 70 9.25 -0.94 -5.70
C ILE A 70 10.25 -1.17 -4.55
N LEU A 71 9.80 -1.14 -3.30
CA LEU A 71 10.66 -1.40 -2.14
C LEU A 71 11.26 -2.81 -2.19
N LEU A 72 10.46 -3.83 -2.55
CA LEU A 72 10.95 -5.19 -2.73
C LEU A 72 12.00 -5.27 -3.84
N GLY A 73 11.78 -4.61 -4.98
CA GLY A 73 12.74 -4.57 -6.07
C GLY A 73 14.04 -3.87 -5.70
N ILE A 74 13.98 -2.75 -4.95
CA ILE A 74 15.16 -2.09 -4.41
C ILE A 74 15.92 -3.04 -3.48
N ARG A 75 15.22 -3.74 -2.59
CA ARG A 75 15.82 -4.73 -1.69
C ARG A 75 16.53 -5.84 -2.44
N LEU A 76 15.87 -6.41 -3.45
CA LEU A 76 16.43 -7.45 -4.30
C LEU A 76 17.63 -6.93 -5.10
N GLY A 77 17.54 -5.74 -5.68
CA GLY A 77 18.67 -5.14 -6.41
C GLY A 77 19.88 -4.94 -5.51
N LEU A 78 19.70 -4.37 -4.33
CA LEU A 78 20.79 -4.15 -3.37
C LEU A 78 21.39 -5.46 -2.82
N SER A 79 20.64 -6.56 -2.81
CA SER A 79 21.16 -7.87 -2.38
C SER A 79 22.19 -8.49 -3.33
N TYR A 80 22.26 -8.00 -4.56
CA TYR A 80 23.29 -8.41 -5.54
C TYR A 80 24.64 -7.74 -5.31
N LEU A 81 24.70 -6.70 -4.45
CA LEU A 81 25.92 -5.98 -4.16
C LEU A 81 26.57 -6.49 -2.87
N ASN A 82 27.88 -6.72 -2.94
CA ASN A 82 28.73 -6.97 -1.77
C ASN A 82 29.00 -5.65 -1.04
N LEU A 83 28.08 -5.27 -0.16
CA LEU A 83 28.17 -4.03 0.60
C LEU A 83 28.99 -4.25 1.88
N PRO A 84 29.81 -3.26 2.31
CA PRO A 84 30.46 -3.32 3.60
C PRO A 84 29.43 -3.52 4.73
N GLU A 85 29.81 -4.25 5.78
CA GLU A 85 28.92 -4.63 6.88
C GLU A 85 28.15 -3.43 7.45
N LYS A 86 28.83 -2.31 7.72
CA LYS A 86 28.20 -1.08 8.19
C LYS A 86 27.16 -0.54 7.20
N GLY A 87 27.48 -0.55 5.91
CA GLY A 87 26.55 -0.10 4.86
C GLY A 87 25.30 -0.99 4.76
N SER A 88 25.51 -2.30 4.78
CA SER A 88 24.43 -3.29 4.78
C SER A 88 23.49 -3.14 5.98
N LEU A 89 24.04 -2.89 7.19
CA LEU A 89 23.24 -2.65 8.40
C LEU A 89 22.35 -1.39 8.26
N TRP A 90 22.91 -0.29 7.76
CA TRP A 90 22.13 0.94 7.56
C TRP A 90 21.03 0.77 6.51
N ILE A 91 21.35 0.15 5.38
CA ILE A 91 20.38 -0.13 4.31
C ILE A 91 19.24 -0.99 4.85
N ASN A 92 19.57 -2.04 5.61
CA ASN A 92 18.57 -2.89 6.22
C ASN A 92 17.65 -2.12 7.18
N ARG A 93 18.19 -1.25 8.03
CA ARG A 93 17.39 -0.42 8.94
C ARG A 93 16.47 0.53 8.19
N ILE A 94 17.00 1.25 7.20
CA ILE A 94 16.21 2.17 6.36
C ILE A 94 15.10 1.40 5.65
N TYR A 95 15.41 0.24 5.07
CA TYR A 95 14.44 -0.61 4.40
C TYR A 95 13.31 -1.03 5.34
N HIS A 96 13.63 -1.48 6.56
CA HIS A 96 12.62 -1.87 7.54
C HIS A 96 11.71 -0.69 7.93
N ILE A 97 12.30 0.50 8.13
CA ILE A 97 11.52 1.71 8.43
C ILE A 97 10.56 2.03 7.29
N LEU A 98 11.06 2.06 6.05
CA LEU A 98 10.23 2.33 4.87
C LEU A 98 9.13 1.27 4.68
N PHE A 99 9.46 0.00 4.92
CA PHE A 99 8.50 -1.09 4.85
C PHE A 99 7.40 -0.97 5.90
N VAL A 100 7.77 -0.65 7.16
CA VAL A 100 6.80 -0.42 8.25
C VAL A 100 5.89 0.77 7.94
N ILE A 101 6.45 1.88 7.45
CA ILE A 101 5.66 3.06 7.04
C ILE A 101 4.68 2.69 5.92
N ASN A 102 5.15 1.95 4.92
CA ASN A 102 4.29 1.51 3.81
C ASN A 102 3.20 0.56 4.27
N ALA A 103 3.52 -0.41 5.14
CA ALA A 103 2.55 -1.34 5.71
C ALA A 103 1.51 -0.60 6.56
N SER A 104 1.94 0.37 7.37
CA SER A 104 1.04 1.21 8.17
C SER A 104 0.12 2.04 7.27
N TRP A 105 0.65 2.60 6.20
CA TRP A 105 -0.14 3.34 5.21
C TRP A 105 -1.17 2.44 4.51
N PHE A 106 -0.76 1.23 4.13
CA PHE A 106 -1.66 0.22 3.56
C PHE A 106 -2.81 -0.12 4.52
N LEU A 107 -2.49 -0.38 5.80
CA LEU A 107 -3.48 -0.68 6.84
C LEU A 107 -4.42 0.51 7.07
N ALA A 108 -3.89 1.72 7.22
CA ALA A 108 -4.69 2.93 7.41
C ALA A 108 -5.69 3.12 6.26
N ARG A 109 -5.23 3.00 5.01
CA ARG A 109 -6.10 3.09 3.82
C ARG A 109 -7.17 2.01 3.78
N THR A 110 -6.82 0.79 4.18
CA THR A 110 -7.78 -0.32 4.26
C THR A 110 -8.85 -0.03 5.31
N ILE A 111 -8.44 0.43 6.50
CA ILE A 111 -9.36 0.77 7.59
C ILE A 111 -10.28 1.93 7.17
N ASP A 112 -9.73 3.00 6.59
CA ASP A 112 -10.52 4.15 6.13
C ASP A 112 -11.57 3.74 5.10
N THR A 113 -11.20 2.87 4.15
CA THR A 113 -12.14 2.39 3.13
C THR A 113 -13.25 1.53 3.75
N VAL A 114 -12.89 0.60 4.63
CA VAL A 114 -13.88 -0.24 5.34
C VAL A 114 -14.78 0.63 6.22
N TYR A 115 -14.22 1.61 6.91
CA TYR A 115 -15.00 2.51 7.75
C TYR A 115 -16.01 3.32 6.96
N SER A 116 -15.58 3.98 5.88
CA SER A 116 -16.43 4.85 5.07
C SER A 116 -17.56 4.10 4.35
N GLU A 117 -17.27 2.88 3.90
CA GLU A 117 -18.22 2.13 3.06
C GLU A 117 -19.13 1.18 3.86
N PHE A 118 -18.69 0.69 5.01
CA PHE A 118 -19.49 -0.23 5.82
C PHE A 118 -20.06 0.44 7.06
N ILE A 119 -19.22 1.12 7.84
CA ILE A 119 -19.62 1.60 9.17
C ILE A 119 -20.50 2.83 9.04
N VAL A 120 -20.13 3.79 8.18
CA VAL A 120 -20.92 5.04 8.01
C VAL A 120 -22.33 4.77 7.47
N PRO A 121 -22.55 4.01 6.38
CA PRO A 121 -23.91 3.75 5.92
C PRO A 121 -24.72 2.84 6.85
N MET A 122 -24.03 1.94 7.59
CA MET A 122 -24.69 1.09 8.59
C MET A 122 -25.12 1.90 9.81
N SER A 123 -24.29 2.84 10.27
CA SER A 123 -24.67 3.75 11.36
C SER A 123 -25.79 4.69 10.97
N ALA A 124 -25.83 5.17 9.73
CA ALA A 124 -26.92 6.02 9.24
C ALA A 124 -28.29 5.26 9.20
N LYS A 125 -28.27 3.95 8.92
CA LYS A 125 -29.47 3.11 8.99
C LYS A 125 -29.87 2.82 10.46
N LEU A 126 -28.88 2.57 11.32
CA LEU A 126 -29.10 2.38 12.75
C LEU A 126 -29.56 3.67 13.44
N ASP A 127 -29.00 4.84 13.06
CA ASP A 127 -29.42 6.14 13.60
C ASP A 127 -30.87 6.47 13.21
N ALA A 128 -31.34 6.04 12.06
CA ALA A 128 -32.75 6.19 11.66
C ALA A 128 -33.66 5.32 12.57
N GLU A 129 -33.31 4.05 12.80
CA GLU A 129 -34.05 3.15 13.68
C GLU A 129 -33.90 3.52 15.17
N LEU A 130 -32.68 3.91 15.60
CA LEU A 130 -32.43 4.35 16.97
C LEU A 130 -33.06 5.71 17.28
N ASN A 131 -33.10 6.64 16.33
CA ASN A 131 -33.82 7.91 16.49
C ASN A 131 -35.33 7.67 16.66
N GLU A 132 -35.92 6.73 15.93
CA GLU A 132 -37.34 6.39 16.12
C GLU A 132 -37.62 5.69 17.47
N LEU A 133 -36.69 4.91 18.00
CA LEU A 133 -36.85 4.16 19.24
C LEU A 133 -36.37 4.88 20.49
N ILE A 134 -35.22 5.55 20.41
CA ILE A 134 -34.52 6.12 21.59
C ILE A 134 -34.93 7.57 21.84
N LEU A 135 -35.19 8.39 20.82
CA LEU A 135 -35.67 9.77 21.01
C LEU A 135 -36.98 9.87 21.80
N PRO A 136 -38.01 9.02 21.59
CA PRO A 136 -39.20 9.02 22.43
C PRO A 136 -38.91 8.58 23.87
N LEU A 137 -37.96 7.65 24.05
CA LEU A 137 -37.58 7.16 25.40
C LEU A 137 -36.76 8.21 26.15
N LEU A 138 -35.84 8.90 25.50
CA LEU A 138 -35.07 10.00 26.10
C LEU A 138 -35.99 11.19 26.43
N ARG A 139 -36.95 11.53 25.54
CA ARG A 139 -37.93 12.59 25.77
C ARG A 139 -38.87 12.25 26.95
N LYS A 140 -39.22 10.98 27.12
CA LYS A 140 -40.00 10.54 28.29
C LYS A 140 -39.16 10.51 29.56
N GLY A 141 -37.89 10.07 29.49
CA GLY A 141 -36.99 10.04 30.65
C GLY A 141 -36.65 11.41 31.19
N THR A 142 -36.44 12.41 30.36
CA THR A 142 -36.20 13.79 30.79
C THR A 142 -37.42 14.47 31.40
N LYS A 143 -38.64 14.04 31.08
CA LYS A 143 -39.88 14.53 31.75
C LYS A 143 -40.10 13.94 33.16
N PHE A 144 -39.40 12.87 33.50
CA PHE A 144 -39.45 12.31 34.84
C PHE A 144 -38.39 12.86 35.79
N LEU A 145 -37.44 13.64 35.28
CA LEU A 145 -36.32 14.22 36.05
C LEU A 145 -36.48 15.73 36.32
N ILE A 146 -37.58 16.33 35.89
CA ILE A 146 -38.02 17.71 36.20
C ILE A 146 -39.35 17.62 36.96
#